data_8cd6ae28c271f73974ebbee50d8f1c31
#
_entry.id   8cd6ae28c271f73974ebbee50d8f1c31
#
_cell.length_a   1.000
_cell.length_b   1.000
_cell.length_c   1.000
_cell.angle_alpha   90.00
_cell.angle_beta   90.00
_cell.angle_gamma   90.00
#
_symmetry.space_group_name_H-M   'P 1'
#
loop_
_entity.id
_entity.type
_entity.pdbx_description
1 polymer ?
#
loop_
_entity_poly.entity_id
_entity_poly.type
_entity_poly.pdbx_seq_one_letter_code
_entity_poly.pdbx_strand_id
1 'polypeptide(L)' 'EVLSFIEESVQGDLAFFDNSEGELIHVGIMLEDHHIIHAYGKVRIDSIDHTGIFNREEKRYTHQLRMIKKMV' A
#
# COMPACT_ATOMS: atom_id res chain seq x y z
N GLU A 1 8.64 -4.37 12.44
CA GLU A 1 8.21 -3.11 13.04
C GLU A 1 7.12 -2.46 12.20
N VAL A 2 6.07 -2.00 12.85
CA VAL A 2 4.96 -1.31 12.18
C VAL A 2 5.25 0.19 12.19
N LEU A 3 5.17 0.81 11.02
CA LEU A 3 5.45 2.25 10.89
C LEU A 3 4.19 3.07 11.17
N SER A 4 4.38 4.22 11.83
CA SER A 4 3.27 5.11 12.15
C SER A 4 2.86 5.98 10.96
N PHE A 5 3.81 6.34 10.11
CA PHE A 5 3.58 7.25 8.99
C PHE A 5 4.19 6.70 7.72
N ILE A 6 3.49 6.94 6.61
CA ILE A 6 3.95 6.48 5.29
C ILE A 6 5.29 7.11 4.92
N GLU A 7 5.57 8.32 5.43
CA GLU A 7 6.84 9.00 5.16
C GLU A 7 8.04 8.25 5.72
N GLU A 8 7.82 7.36 6.69
CA GLU A 8 8.89 6.57 7.28
C GLU A 8 9.23 5.33 6.46
N SER A 9 8.39 5.00 5.48
CA SER A 9 8.60 3.80 4.69
C SER A 9 9.73 3.99 3.69
N VAL A 10 10.40 2.90 3.37
CA VAL A 10 11.43 2.87 2.34
C VAL A 10 11.11 1.76 1.35
N GLN A 11 11.76 1.81 0.21
CA GLN A 11 11.59 0.79 -0.81
C GLN A 11 11.85 -0.59 -0.22
N GLY A 12 10.93 -1.52 -0.46
CA GLY A 12 11.02 -2.88 0.04
C GLY A 12 10.18 -3.18 1.27
N ASP A 13 9.67 -2.14 1.95
CA ASP A 13 8.74 -2.36 3.06
C ASP A 13 7.42 -2.90 2.54
N LEU A 14 6.70 -3.64 3.39
CA LEU A 14 5.42 -4.23 3.01
C LEU A 14 4.26 -3.41 3.53
N ALA A 15 3.30 -3.12 2.66
CA ALA A 15 2.08 -2.43 3.03
C ALA A 15 0.92 -3.43 2.99
N PHE A 16 0.09 -3.40 4.02
CA PHE A 16 -1.05 -4.31 4.18
C PHE A 16 -2.34 -3.51 4.16
N PHE A 17 -3.34 -4.07 3.50
CA PHE A 17 -4.62 -3.41 3.27
C PHE A 17 -5.74 -4.26 3.82
N ASP A 18 -6.77 -3.62 4.38
CA ASP A 18 -7.88 -4.33 4.98
C ASP A 18 -9.19 -3.93 4.31
N ASN A 19 -10.24 -4.68 4.68
CA ASN A 19 -11.60 -4.34 4.30
C ASN A 19 -12.31 -3.65 5.46
N SER A 20 -13.59 -3.33 5.31
CA SER A 20 -14.37 -2.66 6.33
C SER A 20 -14.54 -3.49 7.60
N GLU A 21 -14.24 -4.79 7.54
CA GLU A 21 -14.34 -5.68 8.69
C GLU A 21 -12.99 -5.88 9.39
N GLY A 22 -11.96 -5.18 8.94
CA GLY A 22 -10.64 -5.28 9.55
C GLY A 22 -9.81 -6.48 9.11
N GLU A 23 -10.27 -7.21 8.10
CA GLU A 23 -9.53 -8.37 7.59
C GLU A 23 -8.47 -7.90 6.61
N LEU A 24 -7.24 -8.42 6.75
CA LEU A 24 -6.18 -8.12 5.79
C LEU A 24 -6.45 -8.89 4.50
N ILE A 25 -6.66 -8.16 3.41
CA ILE A 25 -7.08 -8.74 2.14
C ILE A 25 -6.10 -8.50 1.01
N HIS A 26 -5.07 -7.70 1.23
CA HIS A 26 -4.16 -7.31 0.15
C HIS A 26 -2.81 -6.90 0.73
N VAL A 27 -1.76 -7.07 -0.08
CA VAL A 27 -0.41 -6.67 0.30
C VAL A 27 0.31 -6.14 -0.92
N GLY A 28 1.21 -5.19 -0.70
CA GLY A 28 2.08 -4.67 -1.75
C GLY A 28 3.44 -4.32 -1.20
N ILE A 29 4.38 -4.06 -2.10
CA ILE A 29 5.75 -3.71 -1.75
C ILE A 29 5.95 -2.23 -2.03
N MET A 30 6.40 -1.49 -1.01
CA MET A 30 6.63 -0.05 -1.14
C MET A 30 7.78 0.23 -2.08
N LEU A 31 7.59 1.23 -2.91
CA LEU A 31 8.63 1.78 -3.79
C LEU A 31 8.94 3.19 -3.33
N GLU A 32 9.84 3.86 -4.04
CA GLU A 32 10.19 5.24 -3.74
C GLU A 32 9.03 6.17 -4.11
N ASP A 33 9.07 7.38 -3.55
CA ASP A 33 8.16 8.48 -3.88
C ASP A 33 6.69 8.13 -3.73
N HIS A 34 6.35 7.43 -2.63
CA HIS A 34 4.96 7.08 -2.32
C HIS A 34 4.30 6.32 -3.47
N HIS A 35 5.03 5.34 -3.99
CA HIS A 35 4.49 4.39 -4.96
C HIS A 35 4.55 2.98 -4.38
N ILE A 36 3.73 2.10 -4.94
CA ILE A 36 3.64 0.72 -4.47
C ILE A 36 3.49 -0.20 -5.68
N ILE A 37 4.16 -1.35 -5.63
CA ILE A 37 3.95 -2.41 -6.62
C ILE A 37 3.09 -3.49 -5.98
N HIS A 38 2.04 -3.87 -6.66
CA HIS A 38 1.09 -4.85 -6.16
C HIS A 38 0.36 -5.53 -7.31
N ALA A 39 -0.38 -6.60 -6.99
CA ALA A 39 -1.15 -7.34 -7.98
C ALA A 39 -2.64 -7.00 -7.82
N TYR A 40 -3.25 -6.46 -8.85
CA TYR A 40 -4.67 -6.13 -8.88
C TYR A 40 -5.15 -6.30 -10.33
N GLY A 41 -5.59 -7.52 -10.63
CA GLY A 41 -5.87 -7.94 -11.99
C GLY A 41 -4.61 -8.20 -12.79
N LYS A 42 -3.56 -7.48 -12.51
CA LYS A 42 -2.22 -7.62 -13.08
C LYS A 42 -1.24 -6.98 -12.10
N VAL A 43 0.04 -7.22 -12.29
CA VAL A 43 1.06 -6.51 -11.50
C VAL A 43 1.10 -5.08 -12.00
N ARG A 44 1.04 -4.13 -11.07
CA ARG A 44 0.96 -2.72 -11.41
C ARG A 44 1.63 -1.85 -10.36
N ILE A 45 1.96 -0.62 -10.76
CA ILE A 45 2.51 0.38 -9.86
C ILE A 45 1.49 1.51 -9.77
N ASP A 46 1.09 1.83 -8.53
CA ASP A 46 0.14 2.89 -8.25
C ASP A 46 0.68 3.80 -7.16
N SER A 47 0.01 4.92 -6.92
CA SER A 47 0.35 5.83 -5.83
C SER A 47 -0.22 5.29 -4.53
N ILE A 48 0.43 5.63 -3.41
CA ILE A 48 -0.08 5.25 -2.09
C ILE A 48 0.06 6.45 -1.15
N ASP A 49 -0.93 6.63 -0.30
CA ASP A 49 -0.90 7.63 0.77
C ASP A 49 -1.58 7.03 2.01
N HIS A 50 -1.86 7.87 3.02
CA HIS A 50 -2.43 7.39 4.28
C HIS A 50 -3.81 6.75 4.11
N THR A 51 -4.54 7.13 3.09
CA THR A 51 -5.85 6.54 2.80
C THR A 51 -5.69 5.14 2.23
N GLY A 52 -4.75 4.96 1.31
CA GLY A 52 -4.51 3.67 0.69
C GLY A 52 -3.94 3.81 -0.70
N ILE A 53 -4.22 2.81 -1.54
CA ILE A 53 -3.74 2.80 -2.92
C ILE A 53 -4.70 3.60 -3.79
N PHE A 54 -4.14 4.60 -4.47
CA PHE A 54 -4.87 5.35 -5.48
C PHE A 54 -4.57 4.73 -6.84
N ASN A 55 -5.59 4.13 -7.46
CA ASN A 55 -5.44 3.48 -8.76
C ASN A 55 -5.41 4.55 -9.85
N ARG A 56 -4.29 4.62 -10.56
CA ARG A 56 -4.06 5.68 -11.54
C ARG A 56 -4.91 5.54 -12.79
N GLU A 57 -5.30 4.31 -13.13
CA GLU A 57 -6.16 4.06 -14.28
C GLU A 57 -7.62 4.33 -13.96
N GLU A 58 -8.09 3.87 -12.80
CA GLU A 58 -9.48 4.05 -12.39
C GLU A 58 -9.73 5.39 -11.73
N LYS A 59 -8.65 6.07 -11.33
CA LYS A 59 -8.69 7.40 -10.68
C LYS A 59 -9.52 7.38 -9.41
N ARG A 60 -9.31 6.37 -8.59
CA ARG A 60 -9.97 6.24 -7.30
C ARG A 60 -9.13 5.39 -6.36
N TYR A 61 -9.42 5.46 -5.07
CA TYR A 61 -8.80 4.57 -4.10
C TYR A 61 -9.44 3.21 -4.23
N THR A 62 -8.60 2.18 -4.34
CA THR A 62 -9.06 0.80 -4.50
C THR A 62 -8.79 -0.06 -3.27
N HIS A 63 -7.85 0.34 -2.43
CA HIS A 63 -7.43 -0.44 -1.26
C HIS A 63 -7.19 0.49 -0.09
N GLN A 64 -7.71 0.12 1.07
CA GLN A 64 -7.58 0.90 2.29
C GLN A 64 -6.34 0.46 3.05
N LEU A 65 -5.43 1.39 3.32
CA LEU A 65 -4.19 1.08 4.02
C LEU A 65 -4.46 0.75 5.48
N ARG A 66 -3.94 -0.38 5.93
CA ARG A 66 -4.02 -0.80 7.33
C ARG A 66 -2.71 -0.52 8.07
N MET A 67 -1.60 -0.98 7.51
CA MET A 67 -0.30 -0.81 8.17
C MET A 67 0.83 -1.03 7.18
N ILE A 68 1.99 -0.52 7.53
CA ILE A 68 3.23 -0.77 6.79
C ILE A 68 4.21 -1.42 7.77
N LYS A 69 4.80 -2.53 7.36
CA LYS A 69 5.83 -3.21 8.16
C LYS A 69 7.18 -2.99 7.55
N LYS A 70 8.12 -2.56 8.39
CA LYS A 70 9.51 -2.41 7.98
C LYS A 70 10.13 -3.81 7.87
N MET A 71 10.74 -4.09 6.73
CA MET A 71 11.29 -5.41 6.45
C MET A 71 12.78 -5.55 6.73
N VAL A 72 13.43 -4.45 7.06
CA VAL A 72 14.88 -4.47 7.35
C VAL A 72 15.15 -3.89 8.71
#